data_0cb5dfe467b8f0501578810e95a08171
#
_entry.id   0cb5dfe467b8f0501578810e95a08171
#
_cell.length_a   1.000
_cell.length_b   1.000
_cell.length_c   1.000
_cell.angle_alpha   90.00
_cell.angle_beta   90.00
_cell.angle_gamma   90.00
#
_symmetry.space_group_name_H-M   'P 1'
#
loop_
_entity.id
_entity.type
_entity.pdbx_description
1 polymer ?
#
loop_
_entity_poly.entity_id
_entity_poly.type
_entity_poly.pdbx_seq_one_letter_code
_entity_poly.pdbx_strand_id
1 'polypeptide(L)'
;MHKLLFTAIAVVFLGACSTAPQVNAPVDDKSVGATTGTTGGANTSGTAGSGVSGSNVAGGNPLRDPANILSKRSIYFDFDSFVVRDEFKPLVEAHARYLAANRSAHLTVQGNTDERGSREYNIALGQRRADAAKRMMTLYGAQDSQIETVSFGKEKPRNLGKDDAA
;
A
#
# COMPACT_ATOMS: atom_id res chain seq x y z
N MET A 1 44.39 42.99 18.52
CA MET A 1 43.42 43.85 19.22
C MET A 1 42.32 44.24 18.23
N HIS A 2 41.22 43.49 18.13
CA HIS A 2 39.95 44.01 17.63
C HIS A 2 38.83 43.25 18.32
N LYS A 3 38.13 44.02 19.13
CA LYS A 3 37.04 43.65 20.01
C LYS A 3 35.72 43.53 19.22
N LEU A 4 35.01 42.47 19.47
CA LEU A 4 33.58 42.38 19.81
C LEU A 4 32.59 43.29 19.09
N LEU A 5 31.57 42.67 18.51
CA LEU A 5 30.17 43.06 18.80
C LEU A 5 29.23 41.88 18.45
N PHE A 6 28.81 41.20 19.50
CA PHE A 6 27.68 40.27 19.45
C PHE A 6 26.40 41.09 19.56
N THR A 7 25.57 41.10 18.54
CA THR A 7 24.19 41.58 18.63
C THR A 7 23.25 40.39 18.62
N ALA A 8 22.70 40.10 19.80
CA ALA A 8 21.63 39.15 20.01
C ALA A 8 20.32 39.71 19.44
N ILE A 9 19.72 39.07 18.44
CA ILE A 9 18.36 39.33 18.02
C ILE A 9 17.49 38.20 18.54
N ALA A 10 16.77 38.52 19.63
CA ALA A 10 15.69 37.67 20.13
C ALA A 10 14.41 37.95 19.32
N VAL A 11 13.99 36.99 18.49
CA VAL A 11 12.69 37.05 17.83
C VAL A 11 11.73 36.18 18.63
N VAL A 12 10.81 36.84 19.32
CA VAL A 12 9.68 36.21 20.00
C VAL A 12 8.57 35.98 18.98
N PHE A 13 8.31 34.71 18.60
CA PHE A 13 7.12 34.32 17.87
C PHE A 13 6.01 33.96 18.86
N LEU A 14 5.05 34.87 19.00
CA LEU A 14 3.78 34.59 19.67
C LEU A 14 2.92 33.73 18.73
N GLY A 15 2.51 32.59 19.24
CA GLY A 15 1.63 31.65 18.56
C GLY A 15 0.24 32.22 18.35
N ALA A 16 -0.29 32.00 17.17
CA ALA A 16 -1.70 32.11 16.87
C ALA A 16 -2.30 30.70 16.79
N CYS A 17 -3.08 30.30 17.80
CA CYS A 17 -3.95 29.14 17.73
C CYS A 17 -5.10 29.45 16.76
N SER A 18 -5.07 28.87 15.59
CA SER A 18 -6.18 28.90 14.66
C SER A 18 -7.10 27.69 14.93
N THR A 19 -8.27 27.98 15.48
CA THR A 19 -9.36 27.01 15.67
C THR A 19 -10.04 26.78 14.30
N ALA A 20 -9.99 25.57 13.79
CA ALA A 20 -10.69 25.20 12.56
C ALA A 20 -12.21 25.13 12.83
N PRO A 21 -13.05 25.65 11.92
CA PRO A 21 -14.51 25.53 12.05
C PRO A 21 -14.97 24.11 11.75
N GLN A 22 -15.75 23.54 12.68
CA GLN A 22 -16.52 22.31 12.44
C GLN A 22 -17.61 22.59 11.43
N VAL A 23 -17.55 21.93 10.29
CA VAL A 23 -18.64 21.92 9.31
C VAL A 23 -19.57 20.75 9.66
N ASN A 24 -20.71 21.06 10.25
CA ASN A 24 -21.82 20.12 10.39
C ASN A 24 -22.47 19.93 9.03
N ALA A 25 -22.31 18.75 8.43
CA ALA A 25 -23.08 18.36 7.26
C ALA A 25 -24.49 17.93 7.69
N PRO A 26 -25.56 18.41 7.06
CA PRO A 26 -26.90 17.92 7.32
C PRO A 26 -27.08 16.51 6.74
N VAL A 27 -27.60 15.61 7.56
CA VAL A 27 -28.05 14.27 7.14
C VAL A 27 -29.45 14.46 6.56
N ASP A 28 -29.57 14.35 5.24
CA ASP A 28 -30.86 14.22 4.56
C ASP A 28 -31.31 12.77 4.59
N ASP A 29 -32.25 12.51 5.48
CA ASP A 29 -33.01 11.26 5.58
C ASP A 29 -34.14 11.32 4.54
N LYS A 30 -33.95 10.69 3.38
CA LYS A 30 -35.00 10.57 2.36
C LYS A 30 -35.48 9.13 2.25
N SER A 31 -36.37 8.80 3.15
CA SER A 31 -37.30 7.67 3.04
C SER A 31 -38.20 7.91 1.81
N VAL A 32 -38.17 7.01 0.84
CA VAL A 32 -39.22 6.88 -0.20
C VAL A 32 -39.42 5.40 -0.47
N GLY A 33 -40.51 4.81 0.05
CA GLY A 33 -41.70 4.49 -0.69
C GLY A 33 -41.58 3.32 -1.65
N ALA A 34 -42.07 2.16 -1.19
CA ALA A 34 -42.33 0.98 -1.99
C ALA A 34 -43.36 1.31 -3.09
N THR A 35 -43.08 0.90 -4.33
CA THR A 35 -44.13 0.71 -5.34
C THR A 35 -43.85 -0.59 -6.09
N THR A 36 -44.74 -1.52 -5.92
CA THR A 36 -44.95 -2.75 -6.69
C THR A 36 -45.28 -2.43 -8.15
N GLY A 37 -44.63 -3.14 -9.08
CA GLY A 37 -44.97 -3.09 -10.52
C GLY A 37 -44.24 -4.12 -11.34
N THR A 38 -44.83 -5.29 -11.45
CA THR A 38 -45.12 -6.14 -12.62
C THR A 38 -44.10 -6.29 -13.76
N THR A 39 -43.62 -7.55 -13.92
CA THR A 39 -43.33 -8.30 -15.17
C THR A 39 -42.79 -7.53 -16.38
N GLY A 40 -41.57 -7.88 -16.75
CA GLY A 40 -40.99 -7.63 -18.06
C GLY A 40 -39.70 -8.41 -18.21
N GLY A 41 -39.73 -9.57 -18.86
CA GLY A 41 -38.53 -10.34 -19.18
C GLY A 41 -37.57 -9.51 -20.02
N ALA A 42 -36.45 -9.10 -19.42
CA ALA A 42 -35.34 -8.56 -20.16
C ALA A 42 -34.32 -9.67 -20.36
N ASN A 43 -34.24 -10.08 -21.60
CA ASN A 43 -33.21 -10.91 -22.17
C ASN A 43 -31.86 -10.21 -21.94
N THR A 44 -31.11 -10.58 -20.94
CA THR A 44 -29.74 -10.15 -20.78
C THR A 44 -28.88 -10.85 -21.82
N SER A 45 -28.89 -10.28 -23.03
CA SER A 45 -27.79 -10.47 -23.97
C SER A 45 -26.53 -10.08 -23.21
N GLY A 46 -25.71 -11.07 -22.90
CA GLY A 46 -24.39 -10.85 -22.34
C GLY A 46 -23.62 -9.87 -23.22
N THR A 47 -23.46 -8.65 -22.73
CA THR A 47 -22.46 -7.75 -23.26
C THR A 47 -21.13 -8.46 -22.99
N ALA A 48 -20.61 -9.09 -24.05
CA ALA A 48 -19.24 -9.52 -24.11
C ALA A 48 -18.40 -8.29 -23.69
N GLY A 49 -17.91 -8.31 -22.47
CA GLY A 49 -16.95 -7.34 -22.02
C GLY A 49 -15.85 -7.30 -23.05
N SER A 50 -15.64 -6.14 -23.65
CA SER A 50 -14.46 -5.86 -24.47
C SER A 50 -13.27 -6.34 -23.70
N GLY A 51 -12.85 -7.55 -24.00
CA GLY A 51 -11.57 -8.07 -23.55
C GLY A 51 -10.54 -7.06 -24.03
N VAL A 52 -9.89 -6.40 -23.11
CA VAL A 52 -8.63 -5.75 -23.37
C VAL A 52 -7.81 -6.83 -24.06
N SER A 53 -7.63 -6.68 -25.37
CA SER A 53 -6.70 -7.47 -26.17
C SER A 53 -5.33 -7.25 -25.55
N GLY A 54 -5.04 -8.04 -24.54
CA GLY A 54 -3.68 -8.23 -24.07
C GLY A 54 -2.95 -8.82 -25.28
N SER A 55 -2.03 -8.05 -25.80
CA SER A 55 -1.07 -8.47 -26.80
C SER A 55 -0.68 -9.90 -26.49
N ASN A 56 -0.96 -10.80 -27.43
CA ASN A 56 -0.54 -12.20 -27.39
C ASN A 56 0.99 -12.23 -27.47
N VAL A 57 1.65 -11.99 -26.36
CA VAL A 57 2.99 -12.49 -26.14
C VAL A 57 2.80 -13.98 -25.90
N ALA A 58 3.41 -14.80 -26.72
CA ALA A 58 3.50 -16.25 -26.53
C ALA A 58 4.31 -16.52 -25.25
N GLY A 59 3.68 -16.36 -24.15
CA GLY A 59 4.17 -16.50 -22.78
C GLY A 59 3.06 -16.03 -21.87
N GLY A 60 2.52 -16.92 -21.03
CA GLY A 60 1.44 -16.62 -20.09
C GLY A 60 1.77 -15.41 -19.24
N ASN A 61 0.77 -14.83 -18.59
CA ASN A 61 0.94 -13.68 -17.69
C ASN A 61 2.04 -13.99 -16.66
N PRO A 62 3.17 -13.27 -16.66
CA PRO A 62 4.33 -13.57 -15.83
C PRO A 62 4.02 -13.51 -14.33
N LEU A 63 2.95 -12.79 -13.94
CA LEU A 63 2.46 -12.72 -12.56
C LEU A 63 1.71 -13.99 -12.11
N ARG A 64 1.36 -14.89 -13.04
CA ARG A 64 0.63 -16.13 -12.77
C ARG A 64 1.43 -17.39 -13.09
N ASP A 65 2.55 -17.24 -13.76
CA ASP A 65 3.44 -18.34 -14.11
C ASP A 65 4.24 -18.77 -12.87
N PRO A 66 4.02 -19.99 -12.34
CA PRO A 66 4.73 -20.45 -11.15
C PRO A 66 6.26 -20.53 -11.32
N ALA A 67 6.76 -20.67 -12.54
CA ALA A 67 8.18 -20.68 -12.87
C ALA A 67 8.79 -19.25 -12.85
N ASN A 68 7.97 -18.23 -12.94
CA ASN A 68 8.43 -16.85 -12.95
C ASN A 68 8.56 -16.28 -11.53
N ILE A 69 9.66 -15.54 -11.29
CA ILE A 69 9.89 -14.89 -10.00
C ILE A 69 8.73 -13.95 -9.60
N LEU A 70 8.06 -13.33 -10.57
CA LEU A 70 6.93 -12.43 -10.35
C LEU A 70 5.67 -13.11 -9.80
N SER A 71 5.59 -14.45 -9.82
CA SER A 71 4.51 -15.19 -9.17
C SER A 71 4.64 -15.19 -7.65
N LYS A 72 5.86 -15.04 -7.14
CA LYS A 72 6.15 -14.93 -5.71
C LYS A 72 5.80 -13.52 -5.25
N ARG A 73 4.94 -13.41 -4.24
CA ARG A 73 4.38 -12.11 -3.79
C ARG A 73 4.63 -11.81 -2.34
N SER A 74 5.43 -12.60 -1.66
CA SER A 74 5.70 -12.46 -0.24
C SER A 74 7.19 -12.37 0.03
N ILE A 75 7.55 -11.44 0.89
CA ILE A 75 8.89 -11.32 1.47
C ILE A 75 8.76 -11.41 2.98
N TYR A 76 9.78 -11.95 3.63
CA TYR A 76 9.79 -12.13 5.07
C TYR A 76 10.89 -11.31 5.70
N PHE A 77 10.69 -10.94 6.94
CA PHE A 77 11.60 -10.11 7.72
C PHE A 77 12.04 -10.87 8.96
N ASP A 78 13.19 -10.52 9.47
CA ASP A 78 13.64 -11.02 10.76
C ASP A 78 12.76 -10.48 11.90
N PHE A 79 12.86 -11.12 13.06
CA PHE A 79 12.11 -10.69 14.24
C PHE A 79 12.41 -9.23 14.56
N ASP A 80 11.37 -8.46 14.83
CA ASP A 80 11.43 -7.02 15.15
C ASP A 80 12.21 -6.17 14.12
N SER A 81 12.31 -6.63 12.88
CA SER A 81 13.06 -5.98 11.81
C SER A 81 12.15 -5.52 10.68
N PHE A 82 12.53 -4.44 10.04
CA PHE A 82 11.95 -3.92 8.79
C PHE A 82 13.00 -3.81 7.67
N VAL A 83 14.17 -4.45 7.85
CA VAL A 83 15.21 -4.52 6.83
C VAL A 83 14.88 -5.65 5.87
N VAL A 84 14.82 -5.36 4.57
CA VAL A 84 14.61 -6.38 3.54
C VAL A 84 15.85 -7.27 3.47
N ARG A 85 15.67 -8.56 3.70
CA ARG A 85 16.76 -9.57 3.67
C ARG A 85 17.32 -9.69 2.26
N ASP A 86 18.59 -9.98 2.16
CA ASP A 86 19.31 -10.04 0.88
C ASP A 86 18.70 -11.05 -0.10
N GLU A 87 18.18 -12.15 0.40
CA GLU A 87 17.54 -13.20 -0.40
C GLU A 87 16.26 -12.71 -1.13
N PHE A 88 15.57 -11.68 -0.60
CA PHE A 88 14.38 -11.12 -1.22
C PHE A 88 14.65 -9.92 -2.13
N LYS A 89 15.86 -9.37 -2.12
CA LYS A 89 16.23 -8.24 -2.99
C LYS A 89 15.97 -8.51 -4.48
N PRO A 90 16.36 -9.70 -5.04
CA PRO A 90 16.06 -10.01 -6.43
C PRO A 90 14.56 -10.06 -6.76
N LEU A 91 13.74 -10.51 -5.79
CA LEU A 91 12.28 -10.53 -5.94
C LEU A 91 11.71 -9.10 -5.99
N VAL A 92 12.13 -8.25 -5.06
CA VAL A 92 11.70 -6.83 -5.01
C VAL A 92 12.13 -6.10 -6.28
N GLU A 93 13.35 -6.33 -6.74
CA GLU A 93 13.87 -5.75 -7.99
C GLU A 93 13.06 -6.20 -9.21
N ALA A 94 12.71 -7.48 -9.32
CA ALA A 94 11.92 -7.99 -10.43
C ALA A 94 10.54 -7.31 -10.49
N HIS A 95 9.85 -7.18 -9.36
CA HIS A 95 8.58 -6.46 -9.29
C HIS A 95 8.72 -4.97 -9.61
N ALA A 96 9.78 -4.32 -9.15
CA ALA A 96 10.06 -2.92 -9.48
C ALA A 96 10.27 -2.71 -10.97
N ARG A 97 11.07 -3.56 -11.62
CA ARG A 97 11.29 -3.54 -13.07
C ARG A 97 10.00 -3.77 -13.84
N TYR A 98 9.15 -4.69 -13.37
CA TYR A 98 7.83 -4.91 -13.95
C TYR A 98 6.97 -3.64 -13.89
N LEU A 99 6.90 -2.96 -12.76
CA LEU A 99 6.18 -1.68 -12.61
C LEU A 99 6.79 -0.58 -13.50
N ALA A 100 8.11 -0.48 -13.56
CA ALA A 100 8.79 0.49 -14.41
C ALA A 100 8.46 0.31 -15.89
N ALA A 101 8.31 -0.94 -16.35
CA ALA A 101 7.92 -1.27 -17.71
C ALA A 101 6.40 -1.11 -17.97
N ASN A 102 5.57 -1.24 -16.94
CA ASN A 102 4.11 -1.19 -17.03
C ASN A 102 3.56 0.00 -16.24
N ARG A 103 3.57 1.19 -16.82
CA ARG A 103 3.23 2.45 -16.14
C ARG A 103 1.79 2.54 -15.62
N SER A 104 0.87 1.78 -16.20
CA SER A 104 -0.53 1.69 -15.75
C SER A 104 -0.75 0.66 -14.64
N ALA A 105 0.25 -0.17 -14.32
CA ALA A 105 0.15 -1.14 -13.25
C ALA A 105 0.31 -0.47 -11.90
N HIS A 106 -0.50 -0.90 -10.93
CA HIS A 106 -0.44 -0.47 -9.55
C HIS A 106 -0.23 -1.66 -8.63
N LEU A 107 0.45 -1.43 -7.52
CA LEU A 107 0.76 -2.43 -6.51
C LEU A 107 0.42 -1.90 -5.12
N THR A 108 -0.31 -2.69 -4.34
CA THR A 108 -0.50 -2.44 -2.91
C THR A 108 0.42 -3.37 -2.11
N VAL A 109 1.36 -2.79 -1.38
CA VAL A 109 2.26 -3.51 -0.47
C VAL A 109 1.60 -3.59 0.90
N GLN A 110 1.33 -4.82 1.35
CA GLN A 110 0.68 -5.09 2.64
C GLN A 110 1.73 -5.48 3.67
N GLY A 111 1.82 -4.70 4.76
CA GLY A 111 2.67 -5.01 5.90
C GLY A 111 1.93 -5.82 6.95
N ASN A 112 2.44 -7.01 7.23
CA ASN A 112 1.89 -7.91 8.22
C ASN A 112 2.96 -8.22 9.28
N THR A 113 2.51 -8.58 10.49
CA THR A 113 3.35 -9.02 11.60
C THR A 113 2.78 -10.29 12.21
N ASP A 114 3.50 -10.88 13.14
CA ASP A 114 2.99 -11.92 14.00
C ASP A 114 2.02 -11.36 15.08
N GLU A 115 1.50 -12.24 15.92
CA GLU A 115 0.51 -11.86 16.97
C GLU A 115 1.14 -11.25 18.22
N ARG A 116 2.49 -11.32 18.37
CA ARG A 116 3.21 -10.86 19.57
C ARG A 116 3.24 -9.33 19.64
N GLY A 117 3.12 -8.77 20.83
CA GLY A 117 3.15 -7.34 21.07
C GLY A 117 1.79 -6.64 20.99
N SER A 118 1.80 -5.32 21.21
CA SER A 118 0.59 -4.50 21.15
C SER A 118 0.11 -4.31 19.70
N ARG A 119 -1.15 -3.94 19.54
CA ARG A 119 -1.74 -3.68 18.24
C ARG A 119 -1.05 -2.48 17.55
N GLU A 120 -0.86 -1.42 18.31
CA GLU A 120 -0.26 -0.17 17.81
C GLU A 120 1.18 -0.39 17.35
N TYR A 121 1.95 -1.13 18.14
CA TYR A 121 3.30 -1.52 17.78
C TYR A 121 3.34 -2.31 16.46
N ASN A 122 2.47 -3.30 16.32
CA ASN A 122 2.43 -4.16 15.13
C ASN A 122 1.95 -3.40 13.88
N ILE A 123 1.00 -2.47 14.02
CA ILE A 123 0.62 -1.59 12.91
C ILE A 123 1.82 -0.74 12.47
N ALA A 124 2.56 -0.17 13.41
CA ALA A 124 3.74 0.63 13.09
C ALA A 124 4.85 -0.21 12.45
N LEU A 125 5.12 -1.43 12.95
CA LEU A 125 6.12 -2.32 12.39
C LEU A 125 5.73 -2.77 10.97
N GLY A 126 4.47 -3.18 10.76
CA GLY A 126 3.96 -3.54 9.45
C GLY A 126 4.08 -2.40 8.45
N GLN A 127 3.78 -1.16 8.86
CA GLN A 127 3.94 0.02 8.01
C GLN A 127 5.41 0.22 7.62
N ARG A 128 6.34 0.15 8.58
CA ARG A 128 7.78 0.28 8.29
C ARG A 128 8.28 -0.78 7.31
N ARG A 129 7.79 -2.03 7.41
CA ARG A 129 8.09 -3.12 6.47
C ARG A 129 7.59 -2.84 5.07
N ALA A 130 6.33 -2.42 4.94
CA ALA A 130 5.76 -2.04 3.65
C ALA A 130 6.50 -0.87 3.00
N ASP A 131 6.82 0.15 3.78
CA ASP A 131 7.56 1.32 3.30
C ASP A 131 9.02 0.99 2.93
N ALA A 132 9.65 0.03 3.62
CA ALA A 132 10.99 -0.43 3.26
C ALA A 132 10.98 -1.13 1.88
N ALA A 133 9.98 -1.99 1.62
CA ALA A 133 9.81 -2.61 0.31
C ALA A 133 9.52 -1.55 -0.78
N LYS A 134 8.62 -0.60 -0.53
CA LYS A 134 8.30 0.49 -1.45
C LYS A 134 9.55 1.32 -1.79
N ARG A 135 10.30 1.75 -0.79
CA ARG A 135 11.56 2.51 -1.00
C ARG A 135 12.54 1.75 -1.88
N MET A 136 12.70 0.45 -1.64
CA MET A 136 13.59 -0.38 -2.46
C MET A 136 13.09 -0.49 -3.90
N MET A 137 11.78 -0.67 -4.13
CA MET A 137 11.21 -0.69 -5.49
C MET A 137 11.41 0.63 -6.21
N THR A 138 11.27 1.76 -5.51
CA THR A 138 11.49 3.09 -6.10
C THR A 138 12.96 3.27 -6.51
N LEU A 139 13.91 2.78 -5.73
CA LEU A 139 15.33 2.77 -6.10
C LEU A 139 15.60 1.95 -7.37
N TYR A 140 14.84 0.90 -7.62
CA TYR A 140 14.91 0.08 -8.84
C TYR A 140 14.06 0.62 -10.00
N GLY A 141 13.50 1.84 -9.89
CA GLY A 141 12.87 2.57 -10.98
C GLY A 141 11.35 2.48 -11.08
N ALA A 142 10.66 1.88 -10.11
CA ALA A 142 9.22 1.99 -9.99
C ALA A 142 8.83 3.42 -9.59
N GLN A 143 7.68 3.92 -10.09
CA GLN A 143 7.18 5.23 -9.66
C GLN A 143 6.49 5.13 -8.32
N ASP A 144 6.70 6.12 -7.47
CA ASP A 144 6.07 6.20 -6.14
C ASP A 144 4.53 6.15 -6.22
N SER A 145 3.96 6.78 -7.25
CA SER A 145 2.52 6.80 -7.51
C SER A 145 1.92 5.45 -7.91
N GLN A 146 2.75 4.48 -8.31
CA GLN A 146 2.31 3.11 -8.62
C GLN A 146 2.22 2.22 -7.39
N ILE A 147 2.79 2.66 -6.25
CA ILE A 147 2.96 1.80 -5.07
C ILE A 147 2.26 2.42 -3.88
N GLU A 148 1.22 1.76 -3.43
CA GLU A 148 0.52 2.07 -2.18
C GLU A 148 1.02 1.15 -1.06
N THR A 149 1.15 1.66 0.17
CA THR A 149 1.49 0.86 1.34
C THR A 149 0.36 0.88 2.35
N VAL A 150 0.07 -0.28 2.93
CA VAL A 150 -0.94 -0.43 3.98
C VAL A 150 -0.44 -1.43 5.02
N SER A 151 -0.62 -1.11 6.30
CA SER A 151 -0.31 -2.03 7.38
C SER A 151 -1.58 -2.68 7.91
N PHE A 152 -1.54 -3.99 8.04
CA PHE A 152 -2.53 -4.76 8.77
C PHE A 152 -2.00 -5.18 10.15
N GLY A 153 -0.73 -4.92 10.45
CA GLY A 153 -0.10 -5.35 11.69
C GLY A 153 -0.37 -6.84 11.92
N LYS A 154 -0.86 -7.19 13.10
CA LYS A 154 -1.21 -8.56 13.48
C LYS A 154 -2.63 -9.02 13.11
N GLU A 155 -3.43 -8.16 12.49
CA GLU A 155 -4.83 -8.46 12.17
C GLU A 155 -4.99 -9.46 11.01
N LYS A 156 -3.96 -9.58 10.14
CA LYS A 156 -3.93 -10.54 9.02
C LYS A 156 -2.60 -11.28 8.99
N PRO A 157 -2.33 -12.18 9.93
CA PRO A 157 -1.11 -12.95 9.92
C PRO A 157 -1.06 -13.84 8.67
N ARG A 158 0.09 -13.88 8.00
CA ARG A 158 0.27 -14.71 6.79
C ARG A 158 0.52 -16.18 7.16
N ASN A 159 1.11 -16.40 8.31
CA ASN A 159 1.30 -17.72 8.90
C ASN A 159 0.58 -17.74 10.26
N LEU A 160 -0.21 -18.77 10.50
CA LEU A 160 -0.92 -18.98 11.76
C LEU A 160 -0.07 -19.77 12.78
N GLY A 161 1.15 -20.14 12.42
CA GLY A 161 2.12 -20.76 13.33
C GLY A 161 2.63 -19.75 14.35
N LYS A 162 2.86 -20.24 15.57
CA LYS A 162 3.39 -19.44 16.69
C LYS A 162 4.90 -19.58 16.85
N ASP A 163 5.53 -20.24 15.91
CA ASP A 163 6.96 -20.50 15.89
C ASP A 163 7.75 -19.35 15.23
N ASP A 164 9.02 -19.29 15.54
CA ASP A 164 9.92 -18.23 15.03
C ASP A 164 10.22 -18.36 13.52
N ALA A 165 9.70 -19.40 12.87
CA ALA A 165 9.79 -19.61 11.42
C ALA A 165 8.66 -18.93 10.62
N ALA A 166 7.76 -18.20 11.28
CA ALA A 166 6.62 -17.52 10.66
C ALA A 166 7.00 -16.18 10.01
#